data_be30b4387393511eb3fbfbea4efb5121
#
_entry.id   be30b4387393511eb3fbfbea4efb5121
#
_cell.length_a   1.000
_cell.length_b   1.000
_cell.length_c   1.000
_cell.angle_alpha   90.00
_cell.angle_beta   90.00
_cell.angle_gamma   90.00
#
_symmetry.space_group_name_H-M   'P 1'
#
loop_
_entity.id
_entity.type
_entity.pdbx_description
1 polymer ?
#
loop_
_entity_poly.entity_id
_entity_poly.type
_entity_poly.pdbx_seq_one_letter_code
_entity_poly.pdbx_strand_id
1 'polypeptide(L)'
;MAACAPVLAPHGVDDAVPTLTQATFQTRDGETLPLRIWGPTHPKAVIVALHGMSDYSNAFTPVGEWLTDHGIATLAYDQRGFGQSEHPGLWAGGDVLRHDLSDAVAAARRKYPGAPVFALGESMGGAVVLSALARSDAPNVDGVILVAPAVWSRSDMPLSYRTALWLASHTFPGMHVSGNGLKIWPSDNIPMLRALSRDPLFQHSTRADAVYGLVNLMDEARHAPDALPATTPPILFLYGKNDQVIPREPTEAVVKGLGDRAEVHRYEHGYHMLLRDLEAKLVWQDLADWINRRVADVVAHGRRPHPSSSSG
;
A
#
# COMPACT_ATOMS: atom_id res chain seq x y z
N MET A 1 18.76 19.25 -25.58
CA MET A 1 19.02 17.86 -25.13
C MET A 1 18.03 17.60 -24.03
N ALA A 2 17.03 16.76 -24.28
CA ALA A 2 16.13 16.31 -23.21
C ALA A 2 16.98 15.57 -22.18
N ALA A 3 16.90 15.98 -20.93
CA ALA A 3 17.63 15.35 -19.84
C ALA A 3 17.22 13.87 -19.76
N CYS A 4 18.18 12.96 -19.80
CA CYS A 4 17.98 11.55 -19.51
C CYS A 4 17.79 11.39 -17.99
N ALA A 5 16.62 11.74 -17.51
CA ALA A 5 16.26 11.66 -16.10
C ALA A 5 14.94 10.88 -15.94
N PRO A 6 14.70 10.22 -14.80
CA PRO A 6 13.40 9.63 -14.50
C PRO A 6 12.27 10.64 -14.69
N VAL A 7 11.17 10.21 -15.31
CA VAL A 7 10.01 11.04 -15.60
C VAL A 7 8.95 10.76 -14.53
N LEU A 8 8.44 11.82 -13.91
CA LEU A 8 7.31 11.72 -12.97
C LEU A 8 6.01 12.07 -13.69
N ALA A 9 4.90 11.49 -13.25
CA ALA A 9 3.58 11.93 -13.63
C ALA A 9 3.37 13.39 -13.18
N PRO A 10 2.71 14.22 -13.99
CA PRO A 10 2.31 15.56 -13.55
C PRO A 10 1.31 15.45 -12.39
N HIS A 11 1.29 16.45 -11.51
CA HIS A 11 0.30 16.59 -10.45
C HIS A 11 -0.20 18.04 -10.40
N GLY A 12 -1.41 18.22 -9.85
CA GLY A 12 -2.06 19.54 -9.75
C GLY A 12 -1.54 20.37 -8.57
N VAL A 13 -2.27 21.44 -8.27
CA VAL A 13 -2.02 22.30 -7.11
C VAL A 13 -2.90 21.84 -5.95
N ASP A 14 -2.35 21.82 -4.74
CA ASP A 14 -3.03 21.38 -3.52
C ASP A 14 -4.04 22.42 -3.02
N ASP A 15 -5.22 22.53 -3.69
CA ASP A 15 -6.28 23.48 -3.35
C ASP A 15 -7.67 22.85 -3.21
N ALA A 16 -7.81 21.55 -3.53
CA ALA A 16 -9.06 20.83 -3.42
C ALA A 16 -9.25 20.16 -2.05
N VAL A 17 -10.50 20.02 -1.63
CA VAL A 17 -10.84 19.20 -0.46
C VAL A 17 -11.02 17.75 -0.91
N PRO A 18 -10.21 16.79 -0.41
CA PRO A 18 -10.32 15.40 -0.81
C PRO A 18 -11.72 14.83 -0.57
N THR A 19 -12.34 14.17 -1.55
CA THR A 19 -13.71 13.64 -1.43
C THR A 19 -13.84 12.22 -1.97
N LEU A 20 -14.79 11.45 -1.42
CA LEU A 20 -15.15 10.12 -1.87
C LEU A 20 -16.58 10.09 -2.41
N THR A 21 -16.76 9.61 -3.64
CA THR A 21 -18.05 9.21 -4.19
C THR A 21 -18.25 7.69 -4.03
N GLN A 22 -19.17 7.10 -4.79
CA GLN A 22 -19.32 5.63 -4.84
C GLN A 22 -18.26 4.95 -5.71
N ALA A 23 -17.66 5.68 -6.66
CA ALA A 23 -16.75 5.10 -7.64
C ALA A 23 -15.47 5.92 -7.86
N THR A 24 -15.32 7.06 -7.19
CA THR A 24 -14.17 7.95 -7.37
C THR A 24 -13.68 8.51 -6.05
N PHE A 25 -12.36 8.73 -5.99
CA PHE A 25 -11.67 9.47 -4.96
C PHE A 25 -11.01 10.70 -5.60
N GLN A 26 -11.39 11.90 -5.16
CA GLN A 26 -10.75 13.15 -5.54
C GLN A 26 -9.70 13.51 -4.49
N THR A 27 -8.48 13.77 -4.93
CA THR A 27 -7.33 14.15 -4.11
C THR A 27 -7.27 15.66 -3.87
N ARG A 28 -6.34 16.11 -2.99
CA ARG A 28 -6.14 17.54 -2.70
C ARG A 28 -5.70 18.37 -3.90
N ASP A 29 -5.02 17.78 -4.86
CA ASP A 29 -4.56 18.43 -6.09
C ASP A 29 -5.57 18.29 -7.25
N GLY A 30 -6.80 17.83 -6.94
CA GLY A 30 -7.92 17.77 -7.87
C GLY A 30 -7.94 16.55 -8.79
N GLU A 31 -6.96 15.64 -8.71
CA GLU A 31 -6.99 14.42 -9.51
C GLU A 31 -8.12 13.49 -9.06
N THR A 32 -8.74 12.79 -9.99
CA THR A 32 -9.84 11.87 -9.73
C THR A 32 -9.39 10.43 -9.97
N LEU A 33 -9.24 9.66 -8.90
CA LEU A 33 -8.81 8.29 -8.93
C LEU A 33 -10.02 7.34 -8.88
N PRO A 34 -10.03 6.25 -9.67
CA PRO A 34 -11.04 5.20 -9.58
C PRO A 34 -11.05 4.59 -8.18
N LEU A 35 -12.24 4.38 -7.63
CA LEU A 35 -12.45 3.88 -6.27
C LEU A 35 -13.40 2.68 -6.29
N ARG A 36 -13.11 1.68 -5.49
CA ARG A 36 -14.00 0.58 -5.15
C ARG A 36 -14.30 0.61 -3.67
N ILE A 37 -15.56 0.39 -3.32
CA ILE A 37 -16.01 0.32 -1.92
C ILE A 37 -16.81 -0.96 -1.73
N TRP A 38 -16.40 -1.76 -0.75
CA TRP A 38 -17.14 -2.90 -0.24
C TRP A 38 -17.48 -2.63 1.21
N GLY A 39 -18.66 -3.00 1.66
CA GLY A 39 -19.04 -2.90 3.07
C GLY A 39 -20.40 -2.28 3.32
N PRO A 40 -20.87 -2.36 4.56
CA PRO A 40 -22.15 -1.78 4.97
C PRO A 40 -22.08 -0.24 5.02
N THR A 41 -23.26 0.40 4.99
CA THR A 41 -23.39 1.85 5.11
C THR A 41 -22.89 2.38 6.47
N HIS A 42 -23.05 1.57 7.53
CA HIS A 42 -22.59 1.88 8.89
C HIS A 42 -21.61 0.80 9.35
N PRO A 43 -20.34 0.85 8.91
CA PRO A 43 -19.34 -0.15 9.27
C PRO A 43 -18.86 0.06 10.71
N LYS A 44 -18.47 -1.04 11.37
CA LYS A 44 -17.80 -0.99 12.67
C LYS A 44 -16.34 -0.55 12.58
N ALA A 45 -15.74 -0.67 11.38
CA ALA A 45 -14.39 -0.23 11.03
C ALA A 45 -14.28 0.01 9.53
N VAL A 46 -13.32 0.83 9.12
CA VAL A 46 -13.05 1.17 7.72
C VAL A 46 -11.58 0.87 7.43
N ILE A 47 -11.30 0.24 6.29
CA ILE A 47 -9.95 0.04 5.75
C ILE A 47 -9.80 0.92 4.51
N VAL A 48 -8.72 1.70 4.46
CA VAL A 48 -8.20 2.32 3.22
C VAL A 48 -7.07 1.42 2.73
N ALA A 49 -7.25 0.78 1.57
CA ALA A 49 -6.37 -0.25 1.05
C ALA A 49 -5.60 0.20 -0.19
N LEU A 50 -4.28 0.01 -0.17
CA LEU A 50 -3.33 0.35 -1.23
C LEU A 50 -2.73 -0.91 -1.83
N HIS A 51 -2.90 -1.07 -3.15
CA HIS A 51 -2.43 -2.21 -3.92
C HIS A 51 -0.92 -2.20 -4.19
N GLY A 52 -0.38 -3.33 -4.63
CA GLY A 52 1.00 -3.50 -5.03
C GLY A 52 1.31 -2.90 -6.41
N MET A 53 2.61 -2.85 -6.75
CA MET A 53 3.09 -2.46 -8.08
C MET A 53 2.42 -3.31 -9.16
N SER A 54 2.08 -2.70 -10.29
CA SER A 54 1.41 -3.32 -11.44
C SER A 54 -0.06 -3.67 -11.26
N ASP A 55 -0.58 -3.71 -10.04
CA ASP A 55 -1.95 -4.06 -9.69
C ASP A 55 -2.85 -2.81 -9.62
N TYR A 56 -4.08 -2.95 -9.17
CA TYR A 56 -5.05 -1.89 -9.00
C TYR A 56 -6.09 -2.28 -7.94
N SER A 57 -7.05 -1.43 -7.65
CA SER A 57 -8.04 -1.60 -6.57
C SER A 57 -8.77 -2.96 -6.58
N ASN A 58 -8.92 -3.59 -7.76
CA ASN A 58 -9.55 -4.91 -7.90
C ASN A 58 -8.85 -6.04 -7.13
N ALA A 59 -7.57 -5.86 -6.78
CA ALA A 59 -6.81 -6.81 -5.96
C ALA A 59 -7.52 -7.13 -4.64
N PHE A 60 -8.29 -6.18 -4.12
CA PHE A 60 -8.97 -6.32 -2.83
C PHE A 60 -10.40 -6.83 -2.93
N THR A 61 -10.93 -7.13 -4.15
CA THR A 61 -12.32 -7.61 -4.29
C THR A 61 -12.63 -8.82 -3.42
N PRO A 62 -11.83 -9.92 -3.43
CA PRO A 62 -12.18 -11.10 -2.64
C PRO A 62 -12.20 -10.83 -1.12
N VAL A 63 -11.21 -10.12 -0.61
CA VAL A 63 -11.12 -9.80 0.83
C VAL A 63 -12.15 -8.73 1.22
N GLY A 64 -12.40 -7.73 0.37
CA GLY A 64 -13.37 -6.67 0.63
C GLY A 64 -14.81 -7.19 0.70
N GLU A 65 -15.18 -8.11 -0.20
CA GLU A 65 -16.48 -8.79 -0.15
C GLU A 65 -16.61 -9.60 1.15
N TRP A 66 -15.60 -10.40 1.48
CA TRP A 66 -15.61 -11.19 2.70
C TRP A 66 -15.68 -10.32 3.97
N LEU A 67 -14.95 -9.22 4.03
CA LEU A 67 -14.97 -8.27 5.17
C LEU A 67 -16.32 -7.56 5.33
N THR A 68 -17.08 -7.41 4.23
CA THR A 68 -18.45 -6.89 4.27
C THR A 68 -19.34 -7.69 5.20
N ASP A 69 -19.28 -9.03 5.13
CA ASP A 69 -20.04 -9.95 5.98
C ASP A 69 -19.58 -9.85 7.45
N HIS A 70 -18.39 -9.30 7.68
CA HIS A 70 -17.82 -9.06 9.01
C HIS A 70 -18.02 -7.60 9.50
N GLY A 71 -18.86 -6.81 8.82
CA GLY A 71 -19.20 -5.46 9.23
C GLY A 71 -18.08 -4.43 9.04
N ILE A 72 -17.06 -4.74 8.24
CA ILE A 72 -15.91 -3.87 7.94
C ILE A 72 -16.05 -3.35 6.52
N ALA A 73 -15.90 -2.03 6.32
CA ALA A 73 -15.84 -1.45 4.99
C ALA A 73 -14.40 -1.40 4.49
N THR A 74 -14.20 -1.70 3.21
CA THR A 74 -12.92 -1.60 2.52
C THR A 74 -13.04 -0.62 1.37
N LEU A 75 -12.17 0.38 1.34
CA LEU A 75 -12.04 1.40 0.30
C LEU A 75 -10.69 1.18 -0.38
N ALA A 76 -10.67 0.88 -1.67
CA ALA A 76 -9.45 0.74 -2.44
C ALA A 76 -9.53 1.59 -3.71
N TYR A 77 -8.53 2.44 -3.93
CA TYR A 77 -8.43 3.24 -5.15
C TYR A 77 -7.29 2.77 -6.03
N ASP A 78 -7.43 3.02 -7.33
CA ASP A 78 -6.32 2.82 -8.26
C ASP A 78 -5.29 3.91 -7.99
N GLN A 79 -4.12 3.54 -7.50
CA GLN A 79 -3.05 4.51 -7.25
C GLN A 79 -2.58 5.11 -8.58
N ARG A 80 -2.09 6.35 -8.55
CA ARG A 80 -1.65 7.07 -9.76
C ARG A 80 -0.70 6.26 -10.61
N GLY A 81 -0.96 6.23 -11.90
CA GLY A 81 -0.19 5.46 -12.88
C GLY A 81 -0.58 3.99 -12.98
N PHE A 82 -1.59 3.52 -12.21
CA PHE A 82 -2.07 2.14 -12.22
C PHE A 82 -3.58 2.03 -12.49
N GLY A 83 -4.00 0.84 -12.92
CA GLY A 83 -5.41 0.56 -13.19
C GLY A 83 -6.00 1.51 -14.22
N GLN A 84 -7.10 2.20 -13.87
CA GLN A 84 -7.79 3.17 -14.70
C GLN A 84 -7.45 4.63 -14.33
N SER A 85 -6.42 4.86 -13.49
CA SER A 85 -5.95 6.21 -13.20
C SER A 85 -5.30 6.85 -14.43
N GLU A 86 -5.15 8.17 -14.43
CA GLU A 86 -4.45 8.88 -15.50
C GLU A 86 -2.96 8.50 -15.57
N HIS A 87 -2.33 8.76 -16.71
CA HIS A 87 -0.90 8.55 -16.95
C HIS A 87 -0.41 7.12 -16.67
N PRO A 88 -1.05 6.05 -17.24
CA PRO A 88 -0.70 4.67 -16.92
C PRO A 88 0.78 4.37 -17.16
N GLY A 89 1.42 3.77 -16.16
CA GLY A 89 2.84 3.41 -16.17
C GLY A 89 3.81 4.52 -15.78
N LEU A 90 3.37 5.77 -15.62
CA LEU A 90 4.21 6.83 -15.05
C LEU A 90 4.22 6.75 -13.53
N TRP A 91 5.39 7.00 -12.94
CA TRP A 91 5.54 7.08 -11.49
C TRP A 91 5.10 8.43 -10.95
N ALA A 92 4.19 8.43 -9.99
CA ALA A 92 3.69 9.68 -9.41
C ALA A 92 4.68 10.35 -8.42
N GLY A 93 5.60 9.56 -7.85
CA GLY A 93 6.46 10.00 -6.76
C GLY A 93 5.98 9.54 -5.39
N GLY A 94 6.93 9.21 -4.49
CA GLY A 94 6.60 8.69 -3.16
C GLY A 94 5.81 9.70 -2.32
N ASP A 95 6.13 11.01 -2.40
CA ASP A 95 5.41 12.05 -1.65
C ASP A 95 3.96 12.15 -2.09
N VAL A 96 3.68 12.13 -3.40
CA VAL A 96 2.33 12.19 -3.93
C VAL A 96 1.51 10.97 -3.49
N LEU A 97 2.07 9.77 -3.56
CA LEU A 97 1.37 8.56 -3.10
C LEU A 97 1.06 8.59 -1.59
N ARG A 98 1.94 9.16 -0.77
CA ARG A 98 1.70 9.37 0.67
C ARG A 98 0.62 10.42 0.94
N HIS A 99 0.60 11.51 0.17
CA HIS A 99 -0.45 12.52 0.25
C HIS A 99 -1.80 11.93 -0.13
N ASP A 100 -1.88 11.14 -1.21
CA ASP A 100 -3.11 10.45 -1.62
C ASP A 100 -3.64 9.53 -0.50
N LEU A 101 -2.74 8.79 0.19
CA LEU A 101 -3.14 7.99 1.36
C LEU A 101 -3.72 8.87 2.47
N SER A 102 -3.06 9.97 2.82
CA SER A 102 -3.52 10.89 3.87
C SER A 102 -4.89 11.49 3.52
N ASP A 103 -5.09 11.85 2.26
CA ASP A 103 -6.33 12.37 1.72
C ASP A 103 -7.47 11.34 1.75
N ALA A 104 -7.18 10.10 1.32
CA ALA A 104 -8.15 9.02 1.34
C ALA A 104 -8.59 8.68 2.77
N VAL A 105 -7.65 8.66 3.73
CA VAL A 105 -7.94 8.47 5.16
C VAL A 105 -8.81 9.61 5.70
N ALA A 106 -8.48 10.87 5.40
CA ALA A 106 -9.25 12.02 5.83
C ALA A 106 -10.68 12.00 5.25
N ALA A 107 -10.82 11.65 3.97
CA ALA A 107 -12.11 11.52 3.30
C ALA A 107 -12.93 10.34 3.85
N ALA A 108 -12.28 9.20 4.16
CA ALA A 108 -12.92 8.06 4.81
C ALA A 108 -13.48 8.40 6.20
N ARG A 109 -12.71 9.16 7.01
CA ARG A 109 -13.18 9.62 8.32
C ARG A 109 -14.40 10.55 8.22
N ARG A 110 -14.47 11.40 7.18
CA ARG A 110 -15.67 12.24 6.96
C ARG A 110 -16.87 11.42 6.49
N LYS A 111 -16.64 10.42 5.63
CA LYS A 111 -17.69 9.54 5.11
C LYS A 111 -18.29 8.63 6.18
N TYR A 112 -17.46 8.16 7.12
CA TYR A 112 -17.83 7.21 8.17
C TYR A 112 -17.50 7.76 9.58
N PRO A 113 -18.22 8.84 10.00
CA PRO A 113 -17.93 9.47 11.28
C PRO A 113 -18.16 8.47 12.42
N GLY A 114 -17.18 8.39 13.31
CA GLY A 114 -17.25 7.48 14.43
C GLY A 114 -16.61 6.11 14.23
N ALA A 115 -16.48 5.60 12.99
CA ALA A 115 -15.80 4.35 12.73
C ALA A 115 -14.27 4.52 12.80
N PRO A 116 -13.54 3.59 13.45
CA PRO A 116 -12.08 3.53 13.36
C PRO A 116 -11.63 3.30 11.91
N VAL A 117 -10.55 3.99 11.49
CA VAL A 117 -10.00 3.91 10.14
C VAL A 117 -8.60 3.29 10.20
N PHE A 118 -8.41 2.25 9.41
CA PHE A 118 -7.15 1.52 9.26
C PHE A 118 -6.57 1.75 7.88
N ALA A 119 -5.23 1.84 7.77
CA ALA A 119 -4.53 1.80 6.49
C ALA A 119 -4.01 0.39 6.25
N LEU A 120 -4.34 -0.19 5.10
CA LEU A 120 -3.79 -1.46 4.64
C LEU A 120 -2.94 -1.22 3.40
N GLY A 121 -1.71 -1.75 3.37
CA GLY A 121 -0.88 -1.71 2.19
C GLY A 121 -0.31 -3.08 1.85
N GLU A 122 -0.53 -3.54 0.60
CA GLU A 122 0.08 -4.73 0.04
C GLU A 122 1.29 -4.33 -0.81
N SER A 123 2.45 -4.97 -0.58
CA SER A 123 3.67 -4.76 -1.38
C SER A 123 4.06 -3.27 -1.49
N MET A 124 4.03 -2.66 -2.68
CA MET A 124 4.26 -1.22 -2.89
C MET A 124 3.35 -0.37 -1.99
N GLY A 125 2.05 -0.71 -1.90
CA GLY A 125 1.12 -0.03 -0.99
C GLY A 125 1.58 -0.10 0.46
N GLY A 126 2.17 -1.23 0.88
CA GLY A 126 2.79 -1.39 2.19
C GLY A 126 3.99 -0.46 2.40
N ALA A 127 4.80 -0.25 1.37
CA ALA A 127 5.89 0.72 1.41
C ALA A 127 5.39 2.16 1.52
N VAL A 128 4.30 2.52 0.80
CA VAL A 128 3.64 3.83 0.93
C VAL A 128 3.16 4.04 2.36
N VAL A 129 2.42 3.09 2.93
CA VAL A 129 1.89 3.19 4.29
C VAL A 129 3.02 3.30 5.31
N LEU A 130 4.01 2.42 5.25
CA LEU A 130 5.11 2.40 6.24
C LEU A 130 5.96 3.67 6.16
N SER A 131 6.30 4.15 4.96
CA SER A 131 7.05 5.40 4.80
C SER A 131 6.24 6.63 5.22
N ALA A 132 4.91 6.63 5.05
CA ALA A 132 4.04 7.72 5.50
C ALA A 132 4.02 7.85 7.02
N LEU A 133 4.07 6.75 7.76
CA LEU A 133 4.09 6.77 9.24
C LEU A 133 5.32 7.46 9.83
N ALA A 134 6.43 7.50 9.10
CA ALA A 134 7.67 8.13 9.53
C ALA A 134 7.72 9.64 9.23
N ARG A 135 6.66 10.21 8.63
CA ARG A 135 6.57 11.63 8.28
C ARG A 135 5.84 12.44 9.35
N SER A 136 6.11 13.74 9.39
CA SER A 136 5.42 14.64 10.31
C SER A 136 3.93 14.83 9.99
N ASP A 137 3.53 14.59 8.75
CA ASP A 137 2.17 14.64 8.21
C ASP A 137 1.53 13.25 8.06
N ALA A 138 1.96 12.31 8.90
CA ALA A 138 1.45 10.93 8.90
C ALA A 138 -0.09 10.87 8.89
N PRO A 139 -0.70 9.94 8.14
CA PRO A 139 -2.15 9.80 8.09
C PRO A 139 -2.72 9.47 9.46
N ASN A 140 -3.84 10.10 9.81
CA ASN A 140 -4.53 9.86 11.09
C ASN A 140 -5.32 8.55 11.04
N VAL A 141 -4.67 7.42 11.34
CA VAL A 141 -5.28 6.08 11.36
C VAL A 141 -5.27 5.47 12.76
N ASP A 142 -6.22 4.57 13.03
CA ASP A 142 -6.35 3.87 14.32
C ASP A 142 -5.52 2.58 14.36
N GLY A 143 -4.98 2.15 13.23
CA GLY A 143 -4.06 1.04 13.09
C GLY A 143 -3.60 0.85 11.65
N VAL A 144 -2.57 0.06 11.47
CA VAL A 144 -1.92 -0.19 10.17
C VAL A 144 -1.79 -1.68 9.92
N ILE A 145 -2.03 -2.10 8.68
CA ILE A 145 -1.90 -3.47 8.22
C ILE A 145 -0.92 -3.50 7.04
N LEU A 146 0.20 -4.17 7.22
CA LEU A 146 1.24 -4.34 6.22
C LEU A 146 1.22 -5.78 5.70
N VAL A 147 0.95 -5.97 4.42
CA VAL A 147 0.88 -7.27 3.77
C VAL A 147 2.04 -7.40 2.81
N ALA A 148 3.02 -8.24 3.14
CA ALA A 148 4.24 -8.45 2.35
C ALA A 148 4.83 -7.11 1.82
N PRO A 149 5.07 -6.09 2.68
CA PRO A 149 5.44 -4.76 2.24
C PRO A 149 6.73 -4.75 1.43
N ALA A 150 6.81 -3.89 0.42
CA ALA A 150 8.00 -3.75 -0.42
C ALA A 150 9.09 -2.98 0.34
N VAL A 151 10.02 -3.72 0.94
CA VAL A 151 11.10 -3.19 1.80
C VAL A 151 12.50 -3.62 1.36
N TRP A 152 12.66 -4.06 0.12
CA TRP A 152 13.95 -4.42 -0.45
C TRP A 152 14.70 -3.19 -0.94
N SER A 153 15.43 -2.56 -0.04
CA SER A 153 16.15 -1.29 -0.31
C SER A 153 17.43 -1.49 -1.12
N ARG A 154 17.99 -0.36 -1.61
CA ARG A 154 19.30 -0.37 -2.29
C ARG A 154 20.41 -0.92 -1.42
N SER A 155 20.37 -0.70 -0.10
CA SER A 155 21.39 -1.24 0.81
C SER A 155 21.44 -2.76 0.81
N ASP A 156 20.29 -3.40 0.55
CA ASP A 156 20.12 -4.85 0.54
C ASP A 156 20.31 -5.45 -0.87
N MET A 157 20.39 -4.61 -1.93
CA MET A 157 20.52 -5.04 -3.32
C MET A 157 22.00 -5.21 -3.73
N PRO A 158 22.32 -6.22 -4.58
CA PRO A 158 23.63 -6.33 -5.22
C PRO A 158 24.00 -5.04 -5.99
N LEU A 159 25.27 -4.65 -5.97
CA LEU A 159 25.73 -3.43 -6.64
C LEU A 159 25.42 -3.44 -8.15
N SER A 160 25.48 -4.62 -8.80
CA SER A 160 25.14 -4.78 -10.20
C SER A 160 23.68 -4.39 -10.53
N TYR A 161 22.74 -4.72 -9.65
CA TYR A 161 21.33 -4.35 -9.82
C TYR A 161 21.13 -2.85 -9.65
N ARG A 162 21.79 -2.26 -8.65
CA ARG A 162 21.75 -0.81 -8.38
C ARG A 162 22.30 -0.01 -9.57
N THR A 163 23.46 -0.40 -10.09
CA THR A 163 24.10 0.29 -11.23
C THR A 163 23.29 0.10 -12.52
N ALA A 164 22.80 -1.11 -12.78
CA ALA A 164 21.97 -1.38 -13.97
C ALA A 164 20.66 -0.58 -13.93
N LEU A 165 19.98 -0.53 -12.80
CA LEU A 165 18.75 0.25 -12.62
C LEU A 165 19.01 1.74 -12.79
N TRP A 166 20.06 2.27 -12.15
CA TRP A 166 20.44 3.67 -12.28
C TRP A 166 20.73 4.02 -13.74
N LEU A 167 21.55 3.22 -14.43
CA LEU A 167 21.89 3.44 -15.83
C LEU A 167 20.63 3.39 -16.71
N ALA A 168 19.79 2.37 -16.57
CA ALA A 168 18.57 2.24 -17.36
C ALA A 168 17.62 3.42 -17.15
N SER A 169 17.37 3.81 -15.92
CA SER A 169 16.44 4.90 -15.57
C SER A 169 16.94 6.29 -15.98
N HIS A 170 18.28 6.48 -16.12
CA HIS A 170 18.87 7.77 -16.50
C HIS A 170 19.31 7.84 -17.98
N THR A 171 19.30 6.72 -18.71
CA THR A 171 19.58 6.73 -20.16
C THR A 171 18.34 6.41 -21.01
N PHE A 172 17.50 5.49 -20.55
CA PHE A 172 16.29 5.04 -21.22
C PHE A 172 15.11 4.97 -20.26
N PRO A 173 14.69 6.07 -19.62
CA PRO A 173 13.68 6.07 -18.55
C PRO A 173 12.37 5.38 -18.94
N GLY A 174 11.92 5.55 -20.17
CA GLY A 174 10.73 4.90 -20.72
C GLY A 174 10.92 3.46 -21.17
N MET A 175 12.10 2.86 -21.01
CA MET A 175 12.30 1.45 -21.35
C MET A 175 11.44 0.56 -20.45
N HIS A 176 10.69 -0.36 -21.04
CA HIS A 176 9.88 -1.31 -20.31
C HIS A 176 10.68 -2.54 -19.91
N VAL A 177 10.61 -2.89 -18.65
CA VAL A 177 11.14 -4.14 -18.09
C VAL A 177 9.98 -5.05 -17.68
N SER A 178 10.15 -6.34 -17.86
CA SER A 178 9.15 -7.32 -17.45
C SER A 178 9.81 -8.43 -16.65
N GLY A 179 9.06 -9.06 -15.75
CA GLY A 179 9.47 -10.27 -15.03
C GLY A 179 9.39 -11.56 -15.88
N ASN A 180 9.06 -11.45 -17.17
CA ASN A 180 8.91 -12.59 -18.06
C ASN A 180 10.23 -13.37 -18.13
N GLY A 181 10.15 -14.68 -17.85
CA GLY A 181 11.33 -15.55 -17.82
C GLY A 181 11.99 -15.71 -16.45
N LEU A 182 11.63 -14.89 -15.45
CA LEU A 182 11.99 -15.15 -14.07
C LEU A 182 11.07 -16.25 -13.51
N LYS A 183 11.66 -17.26 -12.87
CA LYS A 183 10.89 -18.33 -12.20
C LYS A 183 10.48 -17.87 -10.80
N ILE A 184 9.74 -16.77 -10.71
CA ILE A 184 9.22 -16.20 -9.48
C ILE A 184 7.71 -16.47 -9.43
N TRP A 185 7.25 -17.09 -8.36
CA TRP A 185 5.84 -17.35 -8.12
C TRP A 185 5.32 -16.38 -7.06
N PRO A 186 4.52 -15.37 -7.45
CA PRO A 186 3.99 -14.42 -6.47
C PRO A 186 2.81 -14.99 -5.65
N SER A 187 2.25 -16.13 -6.06
CA SER A 187 1.14 -16.83 -5.42
C SER A 187 1.12 -18.30 -5.80
N ASP A 188 0.53 -19.16 -4.98
CA ASP A 188 0.19 -20.55 -5.28
C ASP A 188 -1.17 -20.69 -5.99
N ASN A 189 -1.96 -19.61 -6.07
CA ASN A 189 -3.27 -19.56 -6.72
C ASN A 189 -3.12 -19.41 -8.25
N ILE A 190 -2.81 -20.51 -8.92
CA ILE A 190 -2.59 -20.51 -10.38
C ILE A 190 -3.81 -20.04 -11.20
N PRO A 191 -5.08 -20.41 -10.86
CA PRO A 191 -6.24 -19.84 -11.55
C PRO A 191 -6.29 -18.32 -11.48
N MET A 192 -6.02 -17.72 -10.31
CA MET A 192 -5.96 -16.28 -10.11
C MET A 192 -4.84 -15.65 -10.96
N LEU A 193 -3.63 -16.19 -10.94
CA LEU A 193 -2.51 -15.71 -11.76
C LEU A 193 -2.82 -15.75 -13.25
N ARG A 194 -3.52 -16.78 -13.73
CA ARG A 194 -3.97 -16.88 -15.13
C ARG A 194 -5.03 -15.82 -15.47
N ALA A 195 -5.93 -15.51 -14.55
CA ALA A 195 -6.90 -14.43 -14.73
C ALA A 195 -6.17 -13.08 -14.81
N LEU A 196 -5.25 -12.83 -13.87
CA LEU A 196 -4.46 -11.61 -13.80
C LEU A 196 -3.60 -11.40 -15.07
N SER A 197 -3.03 -12.49 -15.63
CA SER A 197 -2.24 -12.41 -16.88
C SER A 197 -3.05 -12.01 -18.12
N ARG A 198 -4.39 -12.00 -18.03
CA ARG A 198 -5.31 -11.58 -19.10
C ARG A 198 -6.02 -10.28 -18.81
N ASP A 199 -5.80 -9.74 -17.61
CA ASP A 199 -6.42 -8.49 -17.20
C ASP A 199 -5.70 -7.30 -17.87
N PRO A 200 -6.41 -6.51 -18.69
CA PRO A 200 -5.79 -5.38 -19.42
C PRO A 200 -5.40 -4.23 -18.51
N LEU A 201 -5.92 -4.17 -17.27
CA LEU A 201 -5.60 -3.12 -16.30
C LEU A 201 -4.40 -3.48 -15.43
N PHE A 202 -4.01 -4.77 -15.39
CA PHE A 202 -2.78 -5.19 -14.74
C PHE A 202 -1.58 -4.88 -15.64
N GLN A 203 -0.56 -4.19 -15.11
CA GLN A 203 0.62 -3.80 -15.87
C GLN A 203 1.60 -4.98 -16.03
N HIS A 204 1.69 -5.55 -17.23
CA HIS A 204 2.57 -6.68 -17.55
C HIS A 204 4.04 -6.31 -17.76
N SER A 205 4.32 -5.02 -17.84
CA SER A 205 5.66 -4.46 -17.93
C SER A 205 5.71 -3.10 -17.27
N THR A 206 6.85 -2.76 -16.70
CA THR A 206 7.03 -1.54 -15.93
C THR A 206 8.14 -0.70 -16.55
N ARG A 207 7.97 0.61 -16.60
CA ARG A 207 9.00 1.55 -17.05
C ARG A 207 10.20 1.53 -16.10
N ALA A 208 11.41 1.70 -16.63
CA ALA A 208 12.64 1.71 -15.83
C ALA A 208 12.65 2.84 -14.79
N ASP A 209 12.10 4.02 -15.12
CA ASP A 209 11.97 5.14 -14.18
C ASP A 209 10.93 4.87 -13.07
N ALA A 210 9.86 4.13 -13.38
CA ALA A 210 8.88 3.72 -12.36
C ALA A 210 9.47 2.67 -11.40
N VAL A 211 10.28 1.72 -11.89
CA VAL A 211 11.04 0.79 -11.03
C VAL A 211 12.02 1.55 -10.15
N TYR A 212 12.71 2.56 -10.69
CA TYR A 212 13.61 3.42 -9.93
C TYR A 212 12.88 4.19 -8.84
N GLY A 213 11.70 4.71 -9.14
CA GLY A 213 10.81 5.37 -8.18
C GLY A 213 10.34 4.43 -7.06
N LEU A 214 9.96 3.20 -7.41
CA LEU A 214 9.61 2.18 -6.43
C LEU A 214 10.80 1.87 -5.50
N VAL A 215 12.02 1.75 -6.04
CA VAL A 215 13.22 1.49 -5.22
C VAL A 215 13.51 2.67 -4.27
N ASN A 216 13.28 3.93 -4.69
CA ASN A 216 13.35 5.08 -3.79
C ASN A 216 12.35 4.94 -2.63
N LEU A 217 11.11 4.57 -2.93
CA LEU A 217 10.08 4.34 -1.91
C LEU A 217 10.44 3.17 -0.99
N MET A 218 11.00 2.07 -1.52
CA MET A 218 11.47 0.95 -0.71
C MET A 218 12.63 1.33 0.22
N ASP A 219 13.53 2.21 -0.22
CA ASP A 219 14.60 2.74 0.66
C ASP A 219 14.00 3.47 1.86
N GLU A 220 13.00 4.33 1.63
CA GLU A 220 12.32 5.06 2.70
C GLU A 220 11.56 4.10 3.63
N ALA A 221 10.81 3.16 3.09
CA ALA A 221 10.05 2.18 3.86
C ALA A 221 10.97 1.27 4.72
N ARG A 222 12.13 0.87 4.16
CA ARG A 222 13.11 0.03 4.86
C ARG A 222 13.69 0.70 6.10
N HIS A 223 13.85 2.03 6.06
CA HIS A 223 14.40 2.83 7.16
C HIS A 223 13.32 3.49 8.03
N ALA A 224 12.05 3.40 7.64
CA ALA A 224 10.96 4.00 8.39
C ALA A 224 10.90 3.58 9.87
N PRO A 225 11.16 2.31 10.26
CA PRO A 225 11.14 1.91 11.67
C PRO A 225 12.02 2.74 12.59
N ASP A 226 13.14 3.27 12.08
CA ASP A 226 14.09 4.08 12.85
C ASP A 226 13.56 5.50 13.15
N ALA A 227 12.58 5.96 12.37
CA ALA A 227 12.01 7.31 12.46
C ALA A 227 10.56 7.33 12.98
N LEU A 228 9.98 6.18 13.32
CA LEU A 228 8.61 6.11 13.80
C LEU A 228 8.44 6.81 15.16
N PRO A 229 7.48 7.75 15.30
CA PRO A 229 7.22 8.40 16.57
C PRO A 229 6.62 7.43 17.61
N ALA A 230 6.72 7.78 18.88
CA ALA A 230 6.12 6.97 19.97
C ALA A 230 4.58 6.86 19.85
N THR A 231 3.96 7.79 19.14
CA THR A 231 2.51 7.81 18.88
C THR A 231 2.09 6.97 17.69
N THR A 232 3.02 6.22 17.07
CA THR A 232 2.70 5.33 15.95
C THR A 232 1.56 4.38 16.33
N PRO A 233 0.49 4.27 15.50
CA PRO A 233 -0.61 3.36 15.77
C PRO A 233 -0.13 1.90 15.75
N PRO A 234 -0.88 0.97 16.37
CA PRO A 234 -0.57 -0.46 16.31
C PRO A 234 -0.45 -0.95 14.86
N ILE A 235 0.50 -1.84 14.62
CA ILE A 235 0.80 -2.39 13.31
C ILE A 235 0.52 -3.90 13.32
N LEU A 236 -0.21 -4.40 12.31
CA LEU A 236 -0.28 -5.81 11.97
C LEU A 236 0.63 -6.05 10.76
N PHE A 237 1.60 -6.95 10.90
CA PHE A 237 2.54 -7.29 9.83
C PHE A 237 2.32 -8.74 9.38
N LEU A 238 1.93 -8.93 8.13
CA LEU A 238 1.57 -10.21 7.54
C LEU A 238 2.60 -10.58 6.46
N TYR A 239 3.23 -11.75 6.57
CA TYR A 239 4.30 -12.18 5.66
C TYR A 239 4.22 -13.68 5.34
N GLY A 240 4.35 -14.01 4.06
CA GLY A 240 4.41 -15.39 3.56
C GLY A 240 5.83 -15.93 3.56
N LYS A 241 6.05 -17.13 4.15
CA LYS A 241 7.39 -17.74 4.17
C LYS A 241 7.90 -18.15 2.80
N ASN A 242 7.00 -18.31 1.82
CA ASN A 242 7.31 -18.62 0.43
C ASN A 242 7.34 -17.37 -0.47
N ASP A 243 7.36 -16.18 0.09
CA ASP A 243 7.49 -14.95 -0.68
C ASP A 243 8.82 -14.96 -1.46
N GLN A 244 8.71 -14.92 -2.80
CA GLN A 244 9.84 -14.90 -3.73
C GLN A 244 10.05 -13.51 -4.36
N VAL A 245 9.17 -12.54 -4.05
CA VAL A 245 9.21 -11.19 -4.61
C VAL A 245 10.01 -10.27 -3.69
N ILE A 246 9.69 -10.27 -2.40
CA ILE A 246 10.42 -9.50 -1.39
C ILE A 246 11.30 -10.45 -0.56
N PRO A 247 12.62 -10.28 -0.58
CA PRO A 247 13.53 -11.14 0.17
C PRO A 247 13.25 -11.12 1.67
N ARG A 248 13.45 -12.28 2.30
CA ARG A 248 13.20 -12.46 3.74
C ARG A 248 14.06 -11.57 4.61
N GLU A 249 15.35 -11.43 4.27
CA GLU A 249 16.33 -10.73 5.11
C GLU A 249 15.94 -9.25 5.35
N PRO A 250 15.67 -8.38 4.33
CA PRO A 250 15.22 -7.03 4.55
C PRO A 250 13.84 -6.97 5.25
N THR A 251 12.95 -7.93 5.01
CA THR A 251 11.66 -8.03 5.69
C THR A 251 11.84 -8.23 7.19
N GLU A 252 12.66 -9.21 7.59
CA GLU A 252 12.94 -9.48 9.02
C GLU A 252 13.68 -8.33 9.70
N ALA A 253 14.51 -7.59 8.95
CA ALA A 253 15.16 -6.40 9.48
C ALA A 253 14.15 -5.28 9.79
N VAL A 254 13.13 -5.08 8.93
CA VAL A 254 12.02 -4.15 9.22
C VAL A 254 11.21 -4.62 10.42
N VAL A 255 10.83 -5.90 10.47
CA VAL A 255 10.11 -6.49 11.62
C VAL A 255 10.87 -6.26 12.92
N LYS A 256 12.19 -6.49 12.92
CA LYS A 256 13.04 -6.23 14.08
C LYS A 256 13.05 -4.75 14.48
N GLY A 257 13.10 -3.83 13.52
CA GLY A 257 13.05 -2.39 13.77
C GLY A 257 11.70 -1.90 14.31
N LEU A 258 10.60 -2.54 13.89
CA LEU A 258 9.27 -2.26 14.41
C LEU A 258 9.11 -2.69 15.88
N GLY A 259 9.77 -3.77 16.31
CA GLY A 259 9.72 -4.28 17.67
C GLY A 259 8.29 -4.51 18.16
N ASP A 260 8.00 -4.11 19.40
CA ASP A 260 6.69 -4.30 20.04
C ASP A 260 5.55 -3.47 19.42
N ARG A 261 5.84 -2.59 18.45
CA ARG A 261 4.81 -1.84 17.70
C ARG A 261 4.04 -2.73 16.72
N ALA A 262 4.62 -3.89 16.34
CA ALA A 262 4.04 -4.78 15.34
C ALA A 262 3.69 -6.15 15.91
N GLU A 263 2.43 -6.56 15.72
CA GLU A 263 2.00 -7.95 15.81
C GLU A 263 2.33 -8.62 14.46
N VAL A 264 3.13 -9.70 14.47
CA VAL A 264 3.69 -10.29 13.23
C VAL A 264 3.16 -11.71 13.03
N HIS A 265 2.46 -11.92 11.91
CA HIS A 265 2.00 -13.24 11.48
C HIS A 265 2.81 -13.72 10.27
N ARG A 266 3.34 -14.93 10.36
CA ARG A 266 4.11 -15.59 9.29
C ARG A 266 3.37 -16.82 8.83
N TYR A 267 2.93 -16.82 7.56
CA TYR A 267 2.17 -17.91 6.97
C TYR A 267 3.10 -18.92 6.31
N GLU A 268 3.04 -20.16 6.79
CA GLU A 268 3.96 -21.24 6.38
C GLU A 268 3.91 -21.50 4.87
N HIS A 269 2.69 -21.51 4.30
CA HIS A 269 2.44 -21.76 2.88
C HIS A 269 2.18 -20.48 2.09
N GLY A 270 2.15 -19.31 2.74
CA GLY A 270 1.87 -18.02 2.11
C GLY A 270 2.98 -17.58 1.16
N TYR A 271 2.58 -16.97 0.06
CA TYR A 271 3.42 -16.32 -0.93
C TYR A 271 3.35 -14.78 -0.79
N HIS A 272 3.69 -14.07 -1.85
CA HIS A 272 3.67 -12.60 -1.85
C HIS A 272 2.25 -12.03 -1.85
N MET A 273 1.35 -12.62 -2.65
CA MET A 273 -0.05 -12.17 -2.78
C MET A 273 -0.94 -12.82 -1.72
N LEU A 274 -0.58 -12.67 -0.44
CA LEU A 274 -1.21 -13.33 0.70
C LEU A 274 -2.73 -13.21 0.74
N LEU A 275 -3.28 -12.07 0.32
CA LEU A 275 -4.73 -11.83 0.30
C LEU A 275 -5.46 -12.58 -0.80
N ARG A 276 -4.72 -13.25 -1.70
CA ARG A 276 -5.25 -13.97 -2.88
C ARG A 276 -4.67 -15.37 -3.06
N ASP A 277 -3.81 -15.83 -2.15
CA ASP A 277 -3.28 -17.19 -2.11
C ASP A 277 -4.40 -18.22 -1.85
N LEU A 278 -4.12 -19.50 -2.01
CA LEU A 278 -5.10 -20.57 -1.76
C LEU A 278 -5.59 -20.57 -0.30
N GLU A 279 -4.71 -20.23 0.65
CA GLU A 279 -5.04 -20.13 2.08
C GLU A 279 -5.41 -18.69 2.50
N ALA A 280 -5.73 -17.78 1.58
CA ALA A 280 -6.01 -16.37 1.88
C ALA A 280 -7.08 -16.15 2.96
N LYS A 281 -8.04 -17.08 3.11
CA LYS A 281 -9.08 -16.97 4.16
C LYS A 281 -8.52 -16.98 5.58
N LEU A 282 -7.39 -17.66 5.84
CA LEU A 282 -6.71 -17.59 7.13
C LEU A 282 -6.19 -16.17 7.37
N VAL A 283 -5.61 -15.55 6.34
CA VAL A 283 -5.11 -14.19 6.41
C VAL A 283 -6.25 -13.18 6.65
N TRP A 284 -7.39 -13.36 5.96
CA TRP A 284 -8.56 -12.51 6.15
C TRP A 284 -9.15 -12.62 7.57
N GLN A 285 -9.16 -13.84 8.14
CA GLN A 285 -9.63 -14.05 9.51
C GLN A 285 -8.72 -13.36 10.52
N ASP A 286 -7.40 -13.56 10.42
CA ASP A 286 -6.42 -12.92 11.31
C ASP A 286 -6.54 -11.39 11.24
N LEU A 287 -6.71 -10.83 10.03
CA LEU A 287 -6.92 -9.42 9.78
C LEU A 287 -8.20 -8.92 10.47
N ALA A 288 -9.33 -9.62 10.28
CA ALA A 288 -10.59 -9.25 10.89
C ALA A 288 -10.55 -9.35 12.41
N ASP A 289 -9.92 -10.39 12.95
CA ASP A 289 -9.78 -10.58 14.39
C ASP A 289 -8.89 -9.51 15.02
N TRP A 290 -7.81 -9.14 14.35
CA TRP A 290 -6.96 -8.04 14.80
C TRP A 290 -7.72 -6.71 14.81
N ILE A 291 -8.47 -6.38 13.73
CA ILE A 291 -9.31 -5.18 13.67
C ILE A 291 -10.34 -5.19 14.81
N ASN A 292 -11.03 -6.31 15.05
CA ASN A 292 -12.03 -6.43 16.09
C ASN A 292 -11.45 -6.13 17.48
N ARG A 293 -10.24 -6.64 17.78
CA ARG A 293 -9.53 -6.30 19.03
C ARG A 293 -9.26 -4.79 19.13
N ARG A 294 -8.78 -4.16 18.07
CA ARG A 294 -8.49 -2.71 18.04
C ARG A 294 -9.75 -1.87 18.16
N VAL A 295 -10.85 -2.26 17.51
CA VAL A 295 -12.16 -1.59 17.66
C VAL A 295 -12.63 -1.65 19.12
N ALA A 296 -12.51 -2.80 19.78
CA ALA A 296 -12.86 -2.94 21.20
C ALA A 296 -12.00 -2.03 22.09
N ASP A 297 -10.70 -1.92 21.83
CA ASP A 297 -9.80 -1.03 22.56
C ASP A 297 -10.20 0.45 22.41
N VAL A 298 -10.53 0.89 21.18
CA VAL A 298 -10.97 2.27 20.90
C VAL A 298 -12.28 2.59 21.62
N VAL A 299 -13.21 1.65 21.68
CA VAL A 299 -14.50 1.81 22.40
C VAL A 299 -14.28 1.83 23.91
N ALA A 300 -13.45 0.95 24.44
CA ALA A 300 -13.22 0.82 25.90
C ALA A 300 -12.46 2.02 26.50
N HIS A 301 -11.53 2.64 25.75
CA HIS A 301 -10.66 3.71 26.26
C HIS A 301 -11.11 5.11 25.86
N GLY A 302 -12.23 5.26 25.15
CA GLY A 302 -12.65 6.51 24.53
C GLY A 302 -11.59 7.00 23.52
N ARG A 303 -11.99 7.63 22.41
CA ARG A 303 -11.02 8.17 21.46
C ARG A 303 -10.07 9.13 22.19
N ARG A 304 -8.78 8.81 22.24
CA ARG A 304 -7.79 9.82 22.63
C ARG A 304 -7.89 10.96 21.60
N PRO A 305 -8.21 12.21 22.02
CA PRO A 305 -8.18 13.33 21.09
C PRO A 305 -6.73 13.44 20.57
N HIS A 306 -6.55 13.40 19.27
CA HIS A 306 -5.30 13.81 18.65
C HIS A 306 -5.05 15.26 19.08
N PRO A 307 -3.83 15.64 19.51
CA PRO A 307 -3.53 17.03 19.79
C PRO A 307 -3.79 17.83 18.51
N SER A 308 -4.83 18.67 18.56
CA SER A 308 -5.06 19.66 17.52
C SER A 308 -3.79 20.51 17.45
N SER A 309 -3.17 20.60 16.27
CA SER A 309 -2.18 21.64 15.99
C SER A 309 -2.87 22.97 16.26
N SER A 310 -2.62 23.53 17.43
CA SER A 310 -2.97 24.91 17.74
C SER A 310 -2.10 25.78 16.82
N SER A 311 -2.73 26.33 15.77
CA SER A 311 -2.21 27.45 15.03
C SER A 311 -1.99 28.61 16.02
N GLY A 312 -0.75 28.93 16.30
CA GLY A 312 -0.27 30.18 16.84
C GLY A 312 0.48 30.91 15.73
#